data_386f236e3408cabcb355c306eacf8c4f
#
_entry.id   386f236e3408cabcb355c306eacf8c4f
#
_cell.length_a   1.000
_cell.length_b   1.000
_cell.length_c   1.000
_cell.angle_alpha   90.00
_cell.angle_beta   90.00
_cell.angle_gamma   90.00
#
_symmetry.space_group_name_H-M   'P 1'
#
loop_
_entity.id
_entity.type
_entity.pdbx_description
1 polymer ?
#
loop_
_entity_poly.entity_id
_entity_poly.type
_entity_poly.pdbx_seq_one_letter_code
_entity_poly.pdbx_strand_id
1 'polypeptide(L)'
;TFSLHVALPISGPGTGFSIGDDEFEVYSEFKPMPDEKRFIKSVCSSFKKESGLLEYLTAKEEKDVMICGIMTDFCINATVEAGFEHGLHMIVPAYANSTQDNEYMTREQAYHYYNEFLWPERYADCVPMDRALELLKK
;
A
#
# COMPACT_ATOMS: atom_id res chain seq x y z
N THR A 1 2.45 14.92 -8.19
CA THR A 1 1.94 13.59 -7.82
C THR A 1 2.76 12.51 -8.48
N PHE A 2 3.23 11.53 -7.70
CA PHE A 2 3.97 10.38 -8.23
C PHE A 2 3.12 9.14 -8.05
N SER A 3 3.04 8.31 -9.07
CA SER A 3 2.55 6.95 -8.93
C SER A 3 3.74 6.03 -8.68
N LEU A 4 3.60 5.17 -7.68
CA LEU A 4 4.62 4.22 -7.27
C LEU A 4 4.01 2.83 -7.17
N HIS A 5 4.71 1.84 -7.65
CA HIS A 5 4.30 0.46 -7.53
C HIS A 5 5.25 -0.27 -6.58
N VAL A 6 4.69 -0.89 -5.56
CA VAL A 6 5.45 -1.69 -4.60
C VAL A 6 4.97 -3.13 -4.67
N ALA A 7 5.83 -4.03 -5.08
CA ALA A 7 5.55 -5.45 -5.17
C ALA A 7 6.27 -6.22 -4.07
N LEU A 8 5.65 -7.27 -3.56
CA LEU A 8 6.17 -8.12 -2.52
C LEU A 8 6.40 -9.54 -3.04
N PRO A 9 7.63 -9.99 -3.20
CA PRO A 9 7.91 -11.41 -3.23
C PRO A 9 7.83 -11.96 -1.80
N ILE A 10 6.80 -12.72 -1.48
CA ILE A 10 6.60 -13.26 -0.10
C ILE A 10 7.30 -14.58 0.10
N SER A 11 7.72 -15.26 -0.95
CA SER A 11 8.14 -16.65 -0.88
C SER A 11 9.23 -16.98 -1.90
N GLY A 12 9.89 -18.13 -1.73
CA GLY A 12 10.96 -18.57 -2.62
C GLY A 12 10.49 -18.90 -4.05
N PRO A 13 11.43 -19.19 -4.96
CA PRO A 13 11.14 -19.46 -6.37
C PRO A 13 10.05 -20.53 -6.57
N GLY A 14 9.11 -20.27 -7.48
CA GLY A 14 8.05 -21.22 -7.83
C GLY A 14 6.80 -21.19 -6.96
N THR A 15 6.63 -20.16 -6.14
CA THR A 15 5.45 -20.01 -5.27
C THR A 15 4.43 -19.00 -5.80
N GLY A 16 4.62 -18.46 -7.00
CA GLY A 16 3.74 -17.48 -7.64
C GLY A 16 4.04 -16.01 -7.26
N PHE A 17 4.90 -15.76 -6.26
CA PHE A 17 5.20 -14.42 -5.78
C PHE A 17 6.70 -14.10 -5.77
N SER A 18 7.45 -14.71 -6.68
CA SER A 18 8.87 -14.44 -6.86
C SER A 18 9.12 -13.65 -8.14
N ILE A 19 10.23 -12.94 -8.19
CA ILE A 19 10.65 -12.22 -9.39
C ILE A 19 10.69 -13.18 -10.58
N GLY A 20 9.92 -12.87 -11.61
CA GLY A 20 9.77 -13.71 -12.80
C GLY A 20 8.51 -14.59 -12.84
N ASP A 21 7.75 -14.63 -11.75
CA ASP A 21 6.42 -15.25 -11.72
C ASP A 21 5.37 -14.23 -12.22
N ASP A 22 4.36 -14.70 -12.94
CA ASP A 22 3.31 -13.81 -13.50
C ASP A 22 2.56 -13.05 -12.40
N GLU A 23 2.32 -13.70 -11.25
CA GLU A 23 1.65 -13.12 -10.10
C GLU A 23 2.49 -12.05 -9.34
N PHE A 24 3.79 -11.99 -9.62
CA PHE A 24 4.66 -10.95 -9.09
C PHE A 24 4.53 -9.63 -9.86
N GLU A 25 4.14 -9.69 -11.11
CA GLU A 25 4.04 -8.51 -11.95
C GLU A 25 2.83 -7.63 -11.56
N VAL A 26 2.96 -6.33 -11.82
CA VAL A 26 1.85 -5.38 -11.64
C VAL A 26 0.70 -5.80 -12.54
N TYR A 27 -0.50 -5.90 -11.97
CA TYR A 27 -1.70 -6.27 -12.72
C TYR A 27 -1.84 -5.40 -13.98
N SER A 28 -1.97 -6.02 -15.13
CA SER A 28 -1.88 -5.37 -16.44
C SER A 28 -2.89 -4.24 -16.67
N GLU A 29 -4.05 -4.30 -16.00
CA GLU A 29 -5.07 -3.24 -16.11
C GLU A 29 -4.67 -1.93 -15.40
N PHE A 30 -3.69 -1.96 -14.50
CA PHE A 30 -3.16 -0.73 -13.89
C PHE A 30 -2.30 0.09 -14.83
N LYS A 31 -1.84 -0.50 -15.93
CA LYS A 31 -1.10 0.17 -17.01
C LYS A 31 -0.02 1.12 -16.48
N PRO A 32 0.94 0.62 -15.67
CA PRO A 32 1.96 1.48 -15.10
C PRO A 32 2.71 2.24 -16.19
N MET A 33 2.93 3.52 -15.99
CA MET A 33 3.67 4.35 -16.93
C MET A 33 5.16 3.97 -16.95
N PRO A 34 5.88 4.18 -18.06
CA PRO A 34 7.28 3.78 -18.17
C PRO A 34 8.23 4.47 -17.17
N ASP A 35 7.86 5.65 -16.69
CA ASP A 35 8.62 6.47 -15.74
C ASP A 35 8.19 6.26 -14.27
N GLU A 36 7.16 5.47 -14.04
CA GLU A 36 6.75 5.11 -12.68
C GLU A 36 7.75 4.16 -12.04
N LYS A 37 8.20 4.55 -10.86
CA LYS A 37 9.22 3.78 -10.16
C LYS A 37 8.59 2.57 -9.46
N ARG A 38 9.24 1.43 -9.59
CA ARG A 38 8.87 0.18 -8.92
C ARG A 38 9.85 -0.12 -7.79
N PHE A 39 9.32 -0.58 -6.67
CA PHE A 39 10.08 -0.99 -5.49
C PHE A 39 9.78 -2.43 -5.15
N ILE A 40 10.79 -3.17 -4.74
CA ILE A 40 10.66 -4.56 -4.30
C ILE A 40 10.85 -4.59 -2.79
N LYS A 41 9.97 -5.29 -2.11
CA LYS A 41 10.04 -5.49 -0.67
C LYS A 41 10.02 -6.99 -0.32
N SER A 42 10.65 -7.35 0.77
CA SER A 42 10.75 -8.74 1.26
C SER A 42 9.94 -8.99 2.55
N VAL A 43 9.17 -7.99 2.98
CA VAL A 43 8.30 -8.05 4.18
C VAL A 43 7.00 -7.30 3.91
N CYS A 44 6.05 -7.36 4.83
CA CYS A 44 4.76 -6.68 4.65
C CYS A 44 4.89 -5.17 4.45
N SER A 45 5.63 -4.47 5.31
CA SER A 45 5.81 -3.02 5.19
C SER A 45 6.63 -2.64 3.95
N SER A 46 6.14 -1.65 3.21
CA SER A 46 6.87 -1.04 2.08
C SER A 46 8.00 -0.11 2.52
N PHE A 47 8.04 0.27 3.79
CA PHE A 47 9.04 1.20 4.34
C PHE A 47 10.24 0.51 5.00
N LYS A 48 10.35 -0.81 4.88
CA LYS A 48 11.60 -1.46 5.28
C LYS A 48 12.75 -0.92 4.45
N LYS A 49 13.90 -0.66 5.11
CA LYS A 49 15.07 0.01 4.52
C LYS A 49 15.50 -0.59 3.18
N GLU A 50 15.47 -1.90 3.04
CA GLU A 50 15.93 -2.60 1.84
C GLU A 50 15.05 -2.31 0.60
N SER A 51 13.83 -1.81 0.77
CA SER A 51 13.00 -1.38 -0.36
C SER A 51 13.49 -0.09 -1.02
N GLY A 52 14.12 0.81 -0.23
CA GLY A 52 14.56 2.12 -0.69
C GLY A 52 13.42 3.13 -0.90
N LEU A 53 12.17 2.78 -0.55
CA LEU A 53 11.02 3.67 -0.77
C LEU A 53 11.08 4.90 0.12
N LEU A 54 11.42 4.75 1.40
CA LEU A 54 11.48 5.86 2.34
C LEU A 54 12.55 6.89 1.91
N GLU A 55 13.72 6.43 1.54
CA GLU A 55 14.81 7.26 1.05
C GLU A 55 14.41 8.01 -0.24
N TYR A 56 13.67 7.33 -1.12
CA TYR A 56 13.17 7.96 -2.34
C TYR A 56 12.18 9.08 -2.05
N LEU A 57 11.19 8.85 -1.17
CA LEU A 57 10.22 9.88 -0.77
C LEU A 57 10.91 11.05 -0.06
N THR A 58 11.85 10.76 0.83
CA THR A 58 12.64 11.78 1.53
C THR A 58 13.42 12.66 0.56
N ALA A 59 14.06 12.05 -0.45
CA ALA A 59 14.81 12.79 -1.47
C ALA A 59 13.90 13.65 -2.38
N LYS A 60 12.62 13.35 -2.44
CA LYS A 60 11.59 14.13 -3.14
C LYS A 60 10.88 15.14 -2.25
N GLU A 61 11.22 15.19 -0.96
CA GLU A 61 10.54 15.99 0.05
C GLU A 61 9.03 15.68 0.13
N GLU A 62 8.66 14.45 -0.27
CA GLU A 62 7.26 14.01 -0.28
C GLU A 62 6.87 13.42 1.07
N LYS A 63 5.78 13.91 1.63
CA LYS A 63 5.26 13.44 2.92
C LYS A 63 3.85 12.85 2.82
N ASP A 64 3.10 13.20 1.80
CA ASP A 64 1.75 12.71 1.58
C ASP A 64 1.79 11.40 0.78
N VAL A 65 1.35 10.32 1.39
CA VAL A 65 1.38 8.99 0.76
C VAL A 65 -0.03 8.41 0.72
N MET A 66 -0.59 8.37 -0.48
CA MET A 66 -1.85 7.67 -0.71
C MET A 66 -1.57 6.19 -1.00
N ILE A 67 -2.22 5.31 -0.26
CA ILE A 67 -2.00 3.86 -0.36
C ILE A 67 -3.28 3.13 -0.76
N CYS A 68 -3.15 2.19 -1.70
CA CYS A 68 -4.19 1.25 -2.08
C CYS A 68 -3.57 -0.13 -2.36
N GLY A 69 -4.40 -1.16 -2.39
CA GLY A 69 -3.95 -2.52 -2.74
C GLY A 69 -4.40 -3.61 -1.79
N ILE A 70 -3.62 -4.64 -1.67
CA ILE A 70 -3.89 -5.84 -0.86
C ILE A 70 -2.65 -6.29 -0.05
N MET A 71 -2.82 -6.99 1.08
CA MET A 71 -4.09 -7.21 1.76
C MET A 71 -4.21 -6.23 2.92
N THR A 72 -5.45 -5.83 3.21
CA THR A 72 -5.79 -4.84 4.26
C THR A 72 -5.08 -5.11 5.58
N ASP A 73 -5.21 -6.33 6.11
CA ASP A 73 -4.73 -6.77 7.43
C ASP A 73 -3.23 -7.17 7.45
N PHE A 74 -2.54 -7.15 6.31
CA PHE A 74 -1.13 -7.48 6.19
C PHE A 74 -0.31 -6.31 5.64
N CYS A 75 -0.10 -6.29 4.33
CA CYS A 75 0.82 -5.35 3.70
C CYS A 75 0.34 -3.90 3.81
N ILE A 76 -0.97 -3.67 3.68
CA ILE A 76 -1.53 -2.32 3.79
C ILE A 76 -1.40 -1.84 5.22
N ASN A 77 -1.87 -2.61 6.21
CA ASN A 77 -1.76 -2.22 7.62
C ASN A 77 -0.30 -1.97 8.03
N ALA A 78 0.60 -2.90 7.74
CA ALA A 78 2.01 -2.75 8.09
C ALA A 78 2.67 -1.52 7.44
N THR A 79 2.24 -1.15 6.23
CA THR A 79 2.75 0.03 5.54
C THR A 79 2.16 1.31 6.10
N VAL A 80 0.87 1.33 6.41
CA VAL A 80 0.20 2.48 7.04
C VAL A 80 0.84 2.83 8.38
N GLU A 81 0.97 1.84 9.28
CA GLU A 81 1.58 2.05 10.59
C GLU A 81 3.04 2.52 10.47
N ALA A 82 3.85 1.83 9.66
CA ALA A 82 5.25 2.20 9.46
C ALA A 82 5.40 3.59 8.81
N GLY A 83 4.56 3.95 7.86
CA GLY A 83 4.58 5.28 7.25
C GLY A 83 4.30 6.37 8.28
N PHE A 84 3.30 6.18 9.11
CA PHE A 84 2.99 7.07 10.22
C PHE A 84 4.17 7.21 11.20
N GLU A 85 4.79 6.09 11.60
CA GLU A 85 5.97 6.11 12.48
C GLU A 85 7.17 6.83 11.88
N HIS A 86 7.30 6.83 10.55
CA HIS A 86 8.31 7.61 9.82
C HIS A 86 7.93 9.08 9.62
N GLY A 87 6.79 9.53 10.14
CA GLY A 87 6.33 10.91 10.04
C GLY A 87 5.73 11.26 8.69
N LEU A 88 5.30 10.26 7.92
CA LEU A 88 4.54 10.46 6.68
C LEU A 88 3.05 10.65 6.99
N HIS A 89 2.38 11.42 6.18
CA HIS A 89 0.94 11.58 6.20
C HIS A 89 0.32 10.50 5.29
N MET A 90 -0.22 9.47 5.92
CA MET A 90 -0.82 8.35 5.22
C MET A 90 -2.28 8.63 4.87
N ILE A 91 -2.67 8.42 3.62
CA ILE A 91 -4.02 8.64 3.11
C ILE A 91 -4.55 7.32 2.53
N VAL A 92 -5.69 6.87 3.02
CA VAL A 92 -6.32 5.63 2.56
C VAL A 92 -7.67 5.94 1.93
N PRO A 93 -7.81 5.79 0.61
CA PRO A 93 -9.10 5.99 -0.06
C PRO A 93 -10.09 4.89 0.30
N ALA A 94 -11.35 5.25 0.48
CA ALA A 94 -12.42 4.31 0.75
C ALA A 94 -12.51 3.26 -0.37
N TYR A 95 -12.64 2.00 0.01
CA TYR A 95 -12.74 0.82 -0.87
C TYR A 95 -11.55 0.60 -1.81
N ALA A 96 -10.41 1.23 -1.53
CA ALA A 96 -9.19 1.05 -2.30
C ALA A 96 -8.26 -0.05 -1.73
N ASN A 97 -8.71 -0.77 -0.72
CA ASN A 97 -7.99 -1.92 -0.17
C ASN A 97 -8.94 -3.08 0.09
N SER A 98 -8.42 -4.29 0.11
CA SER A 98 -9.19 -5.51 0.31
C SER A 98 -8.33 -6.61 0.92
N THR A 99 -8.99 -7.65 1.47
CA THR A 99 -8.36 -8.86 1.99
C THR A 99 -9.25 -10.07 1.72
N GLN A 100 -8.92 -11.20 2.31
CA GLN A 100 -9.68 -12.45 2.23
C GLN A 100 -10.38 -12.74 3.57
N ASP A 101 -11.42 -13.58 3.51
CA ASP A 101 -12.04 -14.13 4.72
C ASP A 101 -11.04 -15.04 5.45
N ASN A 102 -11.08 -15.02 6.77
CA ASN A 102 -10.29 -15.92 7.61
C ASN A 102 -11.16 -16.48 8.74
N GLU A 103 -10.58 -17.32 9.62
CA GLU A 103 -11.31 -17.97 10.71
C GLU A 103 -11.87 -17.02 11.79
N TYR A 104 -11.40 -15.77 11.82
CA TYR A 104 -11.79 -14.78 12.84
C TYR A 104 -12.72 -13.70 12.30
N MET A 105 -12.59 -13.33 11.02
CA MET A 105 -13.39 -12.27 10.43
C MET A 105 -13.56 -12.43 8.92
N THR A 106 -14.67 -11.94 8.40
CA THR A 106 -14.85 -11.78 6.96
C THR A 106 -14.01 -10.61 6.43
N ARG A 107 -13.75 -10.60 5.12
CA ARG A 107 -13.07 -9.47 4.46
C ARG A 107 -13.78 -8.14 4.67
N GLU A 108 -15.11 -8.16 4.75
CA GLU A 108 -15.90 -6.96 5.01
C GLU A 108 -15.71 -6.46 6.45
N GLN A 109 -15.74 -7.37 7.43
CA GLN A 109 -15.44 -7.03 8.83
C GLN A 109 -14.01 -6.49 8.97
N ALA A 110 -13.04 -7.10 8.31
CA ALA A 110 -11.67 -6.60 8.29
C ALA A 110 -11.60 -5.19 7.67
N TYR A 111 -12.28 -4.97 6.53
CA TYR A 111 -12.34 -3.65 5.92
C TYR A 111 -12.84 -2.59 6.91
N HIS A 112 -14.00 -2.80 7.52
CA HIS A 112 -14.58 -1.86 8.49
C HIS A 112 -13.70 -1.67 9.72
N TYR A 113 -13.10 -2.74 10.25
CA TYR A 113 -12.21 -2.65 11.40
C TYR A 113 -11.00 -1.74 11.13
N TYR A 114 -10.32 -1.93 10.00
CA TYR A 114 -9.13 -1.15 9.67
C TYR A 114 -9.47 0.27 9.20
N ASN A 115 -10.39 0.42 8.25
CA ASN A 115 -10.67 1.69 7.59
C ASN A 115 -11.56 2.65 8.41
N GLU A 116 -12.36 2.13 9.35
CA GLU A 116 -13.31 2.94 10.13
C GLU A 116 -12.94 3.02 11.62
N PHE A 117 -12.12 2.10 12.12
CA PHE A 117 -11.77 2.07 13.55
C PHE A 117 -10.26 2.21 13.79
N LEU A 118 -9.42 1.35 13.19
CA LEU A 118 -8.01 1.29 13.57
C LEU A 118 -7.21 2.47 13.03
N TRP A 119 -7.33 2.76 11.75
CA TRP A 119 -6.51 3.79 11.11
C TRP A 119 -6.97 5.24 11.35
N PRO A 120 -8.29 5.57 11.29
CA PRO A 120 -8.73 6.96 11.46
C PRO A 120 -8.25 7.56 12.78
N GLU A 121 -7.79 8.82 12.74
CA GLU A 121 -7.31 9.59 13.88
C GLU A 121 -6.08 9.01 14.62
N ARG A 122 -5.51 7.89 14.11
CA ARG A 122 -4.30 7.27 14.70
C ARG A 122 -3.17 7.21 13.69
N TYR A 123 -3.40 6.56 12.56
CA TYR A 123 -2.35 6.22 11.60
C TYR A 123 -2.54 6.84 10.22
N ALA A 124 -3.78 7.11 9.82
CA ALA A 124 -4.07 7.60 8.48
C ALA A 124 -5.35 8.42 8.40
N ASP A 125 -5.42 9.26 7.39
CA ASP A 125 -6.65 9.87 6.92
C ASP A 125 -7.39 8.92 5.98
N CYS A 126 -8.46 8.30 6.47
CA CYS A 126 -9.36 7.50 5.65
C CYS A 126 -10.37 8.42 4.98
N VAL A 127 -10.27 8.57 3.66
CA VAL A 127 -11.04 9.58 2.91
C VAL A 127 -11.98 8.94 1.89
N PRO A 128 -13.13 9.58 1.58
CA PRO A 128 -13.97 9.17 0.48
C PRO A 128 -13.19 9.16 -0.86
N MET A 129 -13.60 8.31 -1.80
CA MET A 129 -12.89 8.16 -3.09
C MET A 129 -12.86 9.45 -3.92
N ASP A 130 -13.94 10.23 -3.93
CA ASP A 130 -13.99 11.52 -4.61
C ASP A 130 -12.95 12.51 -4.04
N ARG A 131 -12.81 12.53 -2.72
CA ARG A 131 -11.78 13.36 -2.06
C ARG A 131 -10.36 12.89 -2.40
N ALA A 132 -10.13 11.58 -2.44
CA ALA A 132 -8.85 11.03 -2.87
C ALA A 132 -8.49 11.45 -4.30
N LEU A 133 -9.45 11.35 -5.21
CA LEU A 133 -9.26 11.80 -6.61
C LEU A 133 -8.99 13.31 -6.75
N GLU A 134 -9.57 14.14 -5.88
CA GLU A 134 -9.24 15.57 -5.83
C GLU A 134 -7.81 15.82 -5.36
N LEU A 135 -7.33 15.08 -4.38
CA LEU A 135 -5.96 15.22 -3.87
C LEU A 135 -4.92 14.85 -4.94
N LEU A 136 -5.21 13.86 -5.78
CA LEU A 136 -4.33 13.46 -6.88
C LEU A 136 -4.22 14.49 -8.02
N LYS A 137 -5.14 15.45 -8.10
CA LYS A 137 -5.13 16.51 -9.13
C LYS A 137 -4.24 17.71 -8.77
N LYS A 138 -3.76 17.77 -7.55
CA LYS A 138 -2.86 18.84 -7.07
C LYS A 138 -1.40 18.47 -7.33
#